data_65cb2303b7d1ebd032789c72940070ea
#
_entry.id   65cb2303b7d1ebd032789c72940070ea
#
_cell.length_a   1.000
_cell.length_b   1.000
_cell.length_c   1.000
_cell.angle_alpha   90.00
_cell.angle_beta   90.00
_cell.angle_gamma   90.00
#
_symmetry.space_group_name_H-M   'P 1'
#
loop_
_entity.id
_entity.type
_entity.pdbx_description
1 polymer ?
#
loop_
_entity_poly.entity_id
_entity_poly.type
_entity_poly.pdbx_seq_one_letter_code
_entity_poly.pdbx_strand_id
1 'polypeptide(L)'
;MDLPRTPSFRLDGRKALVTGAGRGIGLAAASALADAGADVCLLARTETEVSAVAEALCARGDAATAIALDVTDTTAMAQLISEQGPFQILVNNAGTNRPAPCIDYTEADYDDVMTLNVRSVYFTTRAVARGLVAANLEGSIINISSQMGHVGGPGRTVYCASKHALEGFTKALAWELGEGGIRVNTLCPTFIETPMTEPMLEDETFKERVVS
;
A
#
# COMPACT_ATOMS: atom_id res chain seq x y z
N MET A 1 22.85 -7.62 36.08
CA MET A 1 21.63 -6.86 35.77
C MET A 1 21.39 -6.97 34.26
N ASP A 2 20.35 -7.66 33.84
CA ASP A 2 19.97 -7.71 32.43
C ASP A 2 19.18 -6.45 32.08
N LEU A 3 19.71 -5.65 31.15
CA LEU A 3 19.03 -4.47 30.66
C LEU A 3 18.05 -4.87 29.54
N PRO A 4 16.84 -4.29 29.50
CA PRO A 4 15.91 -4.55 28.40
C PRO A 4 16.54 -4.10 27.08
N ARG A 5 16.35 -4.93 26.03
CA ARG A 5 16.81 -4.63 24.67
C ARG A 5 15.62 -4.37 23.77
N THR A 6 15.75 -3.44 22.84
CA THR A 6 14.77 -3.27 21.78
C THR A 6 14.78 -4.50 20.87
N PRO A 7 13.61 -4.98 20.39
CA PRO A 7 13.55 -5.99 19.36
C PRO A 7 14.32 -5.55 18.11
N SER A 8 14.81 -6.52 17.34
CA SER A 8 15.43 -6.22 16.05
C SER A 8 14.38 -5.69 15.09
N PHE A 9 14.74 -4.64 14.33
CA PHE A 9 13.94 -4.13 13.19
C PHE A 9 14.34 -4.78 11.86
N ARG A 10 15.26 -5.75 11.89
CA ARG A 10 15.66 -6.52 10.72
C ARG A 10 14.54 -7.43 10.24
N LEU A 11 14.43 -7.55 8.93
CA LEU A 11 13.41 -8.34 8.23
C LEU A 11 14.03 -9.52 7.44
N ASP A 12 15.23 -9.95 7.83
CA ASP A 12 15.94 -11.04 7.16
C ASP A 12 15.07 -12.30 7.10
N GLY A 13 14.98 -12.90 5.91
CA GLY A 13 14.13 -14.07 5.66
C GLY A 13 12.61 -13.78 5.58
N ARG A 14 12.20 -12.53 5.65
CA ARG A 14 10.80 -12.12 5.43
C ARG A 14 10.58 -11.75 3.97
N LYS A 15 9.44 -12.16 3.42
CA LYS A 15 9.02 -11.81 2.07
C LYS A 15 7.96 -10.72 2.10
N ALA A 16 8.18 -9.64 1.34
CA ALA A 16 7.30 -8.48 1.28
C ALA A 16 6.68 -8.32 -0.11
N LEU A 17 5.39 -7.96 -0.17
CA LEU A 17 4.70 -7.52 -1.38
C LEU A 17 4.33 -6.05 -1.23
N VAL A 18 4.78 -5.21 -2.17
CA VAL A 18 4.47 -3.77 -2.21
C VAL A 18 3.74 -3.44 -3.50
N THR A 19 2.49 -2.97 -3.41
CA THR A 19 1.71 -2.57 -4.57
C THR A 19 1.91 -1.08 -4.89
N GLY A 20 1.90 -0.72 -6.19
CA GLY A 20 2.20 0.65 -6.62
C GLY A 20 3.64 1.06 -6.30
N ALA A 21 4.59 0.11 -6.41
CA ALA A 21 5.97 0.26 -5.98
C ALA A 21 6.89 0.99 -6.98
N GLY A 22 6.39 1.38 -8.17
CA GLY A 22 7.20 2.02 -9.21
C GLY A 22 7.65 3.44 -8.88
N ARG A 23 6.99 4.15 -7.94
CA ARG A 23 7.29 5.54 -7.59
C ARG A 23 6.68 5.97 -6.25
N GLY A 24 7.02 7.18 -5.80
CA GLY A 24 6.42 7.83 -4.63
C GLY A 24 6.55 7.00 -3.34
N ILE A 25 5.48 6.96 -2.56
CA ILE A 25 5.45 6.29 -1.25
C ILE A 25 5.72 4.77 -1.39
N GLY A 26 5.20 4.12 -2.45
CA GLY A 26 5.42 2.70 -2.67
C GLY A 26 6.87 2.35 -2.92
N LEU A 27 7.58 3.15 -3.74
CA LEU A 27 9.02 3.01 -3.95
C LEU A 27 9.79 3.20 -2.64
N ALA A 28 9.49 4.25 -1.88
CA ALA A 28 10.15 4.52 -0.61
C ALA A 28 9.94 3.38 0.42
N ALA A 29 8.71 2.85 0.49
CA ALA A 29 8.39 1.71 1.35
C ALA A 29 9.14 0.44 0.93
N ALA A 30 9.19 0.15 -0.38
CA ALA A 30 9.92 -0.99 -0.92
C ALA A 30 11.42 -0.90 -0.61
N SER A 31 12.02 0.29 -0.83
CA SER A 31 13.43 0.54 -0.51
C SER A 31 13.72 0.34 0.98
N ALA A 32 12.88 0.87 1.86
CA ALA A 32 13.06 0.73 3.31
C ALA A 32 12.94 -0.72 3.79
N LEU A 33 12.01 -1.50 3.21
CA LEU A 33 11.86 -2.92 3.53
C LEU A 33 13.08 -3.73 3.04
N ALA A 34 13.60 -3.43 1.86
CA ALA A 34 14.81 -4.05 1.32
C ALA A 34 16.03 -3.72 2.18
N ASP A 35 16.26 -2.46 2.55
CA ASP A 35 17.32 -2.04 3.49
C ASP A 35 17.25 -2.78 4.83
N ALA A 36 16.03 -3.06 5.30
CA ALA A 36 15.83 -3.85 6.50
C ALA A 36 16.11 -5.36 6.31
N GLY A 37 16.32 -5.84 5.07
CA GLY A 37 16.68 -7.21 4.73
C GLY A 37 15.53 -8.09 4.24
N ALA A 38 14.38 -7.52 3.90
CA ALA A 38 13.29 -8.28 3.30
C ALA A 38 13.59 -8.63 1.82
N ASP A 39 13.08 -9.78 1.37
CA ASP A 39 12.93 -10.09 -0.06
C ASP A 39 11.67 -9.37 -0.58
N VAL A 40 11.84 -8.35 -1.42
CA VAL A 40 10.75 -7.45 -1.81
C VAL A 40 10.24 -7.76 -3.22
N CYS A 41 8.98 -8.16 -3.31
CA CYS A 41 8.25 -8.23 -4.55
C CYS A 41 7.58 -6.87 -4.82
N LEU A 42 8.06 -6.18 -5.85
CA LEU A 42 7.54 -4.89 -6.28
C LEU A 42 6.49 -5.08 -7.36
N LEU A 43 5.31 -4.51 -7.16
CA LEU A 43 4.21 -4.65 -8.11
C LEU A 43 3.70 -3.28 -8.56
N ALA A 44 3.64 -3.06 -9.87
CA ALA A 44 3.02 -1.89 -10.48
C ALA A 44 2.51 -2.24 -11.89
N ARG A 45 1.66 -1.39 -12.48
CA ARG A 45 1.15 -1.59 -13.85
C ARG A 45 2.21 -1.31 -14.92
N THR A 46 3.07 -0.33 -14.68
CA THR A 46 4.11 0.09 -15.64
C THR A 46 5.36 -0.76 -15.44
N GLU A 47 5.58 -1.69 -16.36
CA GLU A 47 6.72 -2.62 -16.31
C GLU A 47 8.06 -1.89 -16.22
N THR A 48 8.27 -0.87 -17.06
CA THR A 48 9.52 -0.10 -17.08
C THR A 48 9.83 0.59 -15.75
N GLU A 49 8.80 1.16 -15.07
CA GLU A 49 8.98 1.81 -13.76
C GLU A 49 9.37 0.78 -12.69
N VAL A 50 8.62 -0.32 -12.59
CA VAL A 50 8.84 -1.29 -11.52
C VAL A 50 10.12 -2.09 -11.71
N SER A 51 10.50 -2.38 -12.95
CA SER A 51 11.77 -3.06 -13.28
C SER A 51 12.98 -2.20 -12.95
N ALA A 52 12.94 -0.91 -13.27
CA ALA A 52 14.03 0.02 -12.92
C ALA A 52 14.24 0.12 -11.40
N VAL A 53 13.17 0.07 -10.61
CA VAL A 53 13.27 0.06 -9.14
C VAL A 53 13.91 -1.24 -8.65
N ALA A 54 13.47 -2.40 -9.17
CA ALA A 54 14.04 -3.70 -8.78
C ALA A 54 15.53 -3.80 -9.14
N GLU A 55 15.91 -3.36 -10.34
CA GLU A 55 17.31 -3.31 -10.79
C GLU A 55 18.17 -2.44 -9.86
N ALA A 56 17.66 -1.26 -9.47
CA ALA A 56 18.37 -0.37 -8.56
C ALA A 56 18.56 -1.00 -7.16
N LEU A 57 17.54 -1.70 -6.63
CA LEU A 57 17.65 -2.42 -5.37
C LEU A 57 18.65 -3.59 -5.48
N CYS A 58 18.56 -4.39 -6.53
CA CYS A 58 19.49 -5.50 -6.77
C CYS A 58 20.93 -5.01 -6.94
N ALA A 59 21.16 -3.88 -7.63
CA ALA A 59 22.50 -3.28 -7.77
C ALA A 59 23.09 -2.83 -6.44
N ARG A 60 22.27 -2.55 -5.45
CA ARG A 60 22.64 -2.22 -4.07
C ARG A 60 22.93 -3.46 -3.22
N GLY A 61 22.61 -4.64 -3.73
CA GLY A 61 22.80 -5.93 -3.06
C GLY A 61 21.54 -6.45 -2.33
N ASP A 62 20.39 -5.79 -2.51
CA ASP A 62 19.13 -6.19 -1.92
C ASP A 62 18.42 -7.28 -2.75
N ALA A 63 17.55 -8.06 -2.11
CA ALA A 63 16.68 -9.02 -2.80
C ALA A 63 15.39 -8.32 -3.25
N ALA A 64 15.22 -8.19 -4.58
CA ALA A 64 14.05 -7.54 -5.15
C ALA A 64 13.61 -8.19 -6.46
N THR A 65 12.29 -8.30 -6.68
CA THR A 65 11.68 -8.83 -7.90
C THR A 65 10.59 -7.89 -8.39
N ALA A 66 10.60 -7.54 -9.67
CA ALA A 66 9.58 -6.72 -10.30
C ALA A 66 8.46 -7.57 -10.91
N ILE A 67 7.22 -7.13 -10.76
CA ILE A 67 6.05 -7.75 -11.39
C ILE A 67 5.14 -6.66 -11.98
N ALA A 68 4.92 -6.73 -13.28
CA ALA A 68 3.97 -5.87 -13.98
C ALA A 68 2.58 -6.50 -13.91
N LEU A 69 1.69 -5.94 -13.08
CA LEU A 69 0.32 -6.42 -12.90
C LEU A 69 -0.59 -5.28 -12.43
N ASP A 70 -1.84 -5.28 -12.92
CA ASP A 70 -2.88 -4.40 -12.39
C ASP A 70 -3.53 -5.05 -11.15
N VAL A 71 -3.44 -4.37 -10.01
CA VAL A 71 -4.05 -4.85 -8.74
C VAL A 71 -5.57 -4.97 -8.81
N THR A 72 -6.22 -4.35 -9.80
CA THR A 72 -7.68 -4.46 -10.01
C THR A 72 -8.09 -5.80 -10.61
N ASP A 73 -7.17 -6.51 -11.27
CA ASP A 73 -7.34 -7.92 -11.61
C ASP A 73 -7.11 -8.81 -10.38
N THR A 74 -8.15 -8.92 -9.59
CA THR A 74 -8.10 -9.68 -8.33
C THR A 74 -7.90 -11.18 -8.52
N THR A 75 -8.15 -11.71 -9.71
CA THR A 75 -7.91 -13.12 -10.05
C THR A 75 -6.41 -13.35 -10.28
N ALA A 76 -5.80 -12.53 -11.13
CA ALA A 76 -4.35 -12.59 -11.37
C ALA A 76 -3.55 -12.29 -10.09
N MET A 77 -4.02 -11.34 -9.26
CA MET A 77 -3.43 -11.07 -7.93
C MET A 77 -3.48 -12.29 -7.01
N ALA A 78 -4.61 -12.98 -6.94
CA ALA A 78 -4.75 -14.17 -6.10
C ALA A 78 -3.84 -15.32 -6.60
N GLN A 79 -3.72 -15.49 -7.91
CA GLN A 79 -2.81 -16.48 -8.51
C GLN A 79 -1.35 -16.15 -8.17
N LEU A 80 -0.90 -14.91 -8.40
CA LEU A 80 0.44 -14.44 -8.07
C LEU A 80 0.80 -14.73 -6.60
N ILE A 81 -0.11 -14.36 -5.68
CA ILE A 81 0.10 -14.54 -4.24
C ILE A 81 0.16 -16.03 -3.88
N SER A 82 -0.63 -16.87 -4.53
CA SER A 82 -0.58 -18.33 -4.33
C SER A 82 0.72 -18.95 -4.83
N GLU A 83 1.25 -18.49 -5.94
CA GLU A 83 2.46 -19.03 -6.57
C GLU A 83 3.75 -18.54 -5.91
N GLN A 84 3.78 -17.28 -5.50
CA GLN A 84 5.00 -16.65 -4.98
C GLN A 84 5.00 -16.41 -3.46
N GLY A 85 3.84 -16.53 -2.80
CA GLY A 85 3.74 -16.38 -1.34
C GLY A 85 4.33 -17.56 -0.56
N PRO A 86 4.13 -17.63 0.76
CA PRO A 86 3.44 -16.63 1.54
C PRO A 86 4.24 -15.31 1.72
N PHE A 87 3.55 -14.18 1.67
CA PHE A 87 4.14 -12.87 1.96
C PHE A 87 3.84 -12.48 3.41
N GLN A 88 4.87 -12.38 4.25
CA GLN A 88 4.70 -12.00 5.66
C GLN A 88 4.50 -10.49 5.82
N ILE A 89 4.84 -9.70 4.79
CA ILE A 89 4.65 -8.26 4.78
C ILE A 89 3.87 -7.89 3.52
N LEU A 90 2.77 -7.14 3.70
CA LEU A 90 2.01 -6.55 2.60
C LEU A 90 1.91 -5.04 2.80
N VAL A 91 2.28 -4.28 1.76
CA VAL A 91 2.00 -2.85 1.69
C VAL A 91 1.04 -2.59 0.53
N ASN A 92 -0.23 -2.37 0.86
CA ASN A 92 -1.24 -1.91 -0.09
C ASN A 92 -1.09 -0.40 -0.27
N ASN A 93 -0.31 -0.01 -1.29
CA ASN A 93 -0.04 1.39 -1.59
C ASN A 93 -0.68 1.86 -2.92
N ALA A 94 -0.93 0.97 -3.86
CA ALA A 94 -1.61 1.33 -5.11
C ALA A 94 -2.94 2.05 -4.82
N GLY A 95 -3.12 3.22 -5.43
CA GLY A 95 -4.30 4.04 -5.21
C GLY A 95 -4.37 5.21 -6.17
N THR A 96 -5.55 5.81 -6.27
CA THR A 96 -5.81 6.99 -7.11
C THR A 96 -6.77 7.95 -6.44
N ASN A 97 -6.84 9.14 -7.00
CA ASN A 97 -7.80 10.17 -6.63
C ASN A 97 -8.30 10.86 -7.90
N ARG A 98 -9.60 11.16 -7.95
CA ARG A 98 -10.28 11.92 -9.00
C ARG A 98 -10.94 13.15 -8.37
N PRO A 99 -10.23 14.27 -8.21
CA PRO A 99 -10.81 15.46 -7.58
C PRO A 99 -11.88 16.07 -8.48
N ALA A 100 -13.11 16.17 -7.98
CA ALA A 100 -14.21 16.88 -8.66
C ALA A 100 -15.28 17.28 -7.63
N PRO A 101 -16.08 18.33 -7.90
CA PRO A 101 -17.29 18.59 -7.13
C PRO A 101 -18.23 17.38 -7.14
N CYS A 102 -18.90 17.13 -6.01
CA CYS A 102 -19.77 15.94 -5.89
C CYS A 102 -20.86 15.87 -6.97
N ILE A 103 -21.40 17.01 -7.36
CA ILE A 103 -22.47 17.10 -8.38
C ILE A 103 -22.01 16.79 -9.81
N ASP A 104 -20.69 16.86 -10.06
CA ASP A 104 -20.08 16.64 -11.37
C ASP A 104 -19.35 15.28 -11.44
N TYR A 105 -19.42 14.48 -10.34
CA TYR A 105 -18.69 13.22 -10.25
C TYR A 105 -19.37 12.15 -11.11
N THR A 106 -18.63 11.53 -12.02
CA THR A 106 -19.17 10.48 -12.90
C THR A 106 -19.18 9.11 -12.21
N GLU A 107 -20.06 8.21 -12.67
CA GLU A 107 -20.05 6.81 -12.22
C GLU A 107 -18.71 6.13 -12.55
N ALA A 108 -18.13 6.43 -13.71
CA ALA A 108 -16.82 5.89 -14.10
C ALA A 108 -15.70 6.31 -13.15
N ASP A 109 -15.65 7.59 -12.74
CA ASP A 109 -14.65 8.06 -11.76
C ASP A 109 -14.87 7.45 -10.39
N TYR A 110 -16.14 7.23 -10.00
CA TYR A 110 -16.50 6.54 -8.77
C TYR A 110 -15.99 5.09 -8.79
N ASP A 111 -16.27 4.36 -9.86
CA ASP A 111 -15.88 2.96 -10.03
C ASP A 111 -14.36 2.83 -10.07
N ASP A 112 -13.65 3.71 -10.77
CA ASP A 112 -12.19 3.76 -10.80
C ASP A 112 -11.59 3.88 -9.38
N VAL A 113 -12.07 4.86 -8.60
CA VAL A 113 -11.56 5.10 -7.25
C VAL A 113 -11.89 3.94 -6.32
N MET A 114 -13.15 3.49 -6.31
CA MET A 114 -13.58 2.41 -5.40
C MET A 114 -12.97 1.06 -5.76
N THR A 115 -12.84 0.77 -7.05
CA THR A 115 -12.20 -0.48 -7.52
C THR A 115 -10.73 -0.51 -7.12
N LEU A 116 -9.99 0.58 -7.35
CA LEU A 116 -8.57 0.60 -7.05
C LEU A 116 -8.29 0.77 -5.54
N ASN A 117 -8.97 1.71 -4.87
CA ASN A 117 -8.62 2.04 -3.49
C ASN A 117 -9.25 1.10 -2.45
N VAL A 118 -10.36 0.43 -2.78
CA VAL A 118 -11.09 -0.41 -1.80
C VAL A 118 -11.11 -1.87 -2.22
N ARG A 119 -11.68 -2.16 -3.39
CA ARG A 119 -11.87 -3.54 -3.84
C ARG A 119 -10.55 -4.27 -4.00
N SER A 120 -9.58 -3.68 -4.71
CA SER A 120 -8.28 -4.30 -4.94
C SER A 120 -7.54 -4.56 -3.62
N VAL A 121 -7.54 -3.57 -2.71
CA VAL A 121 -6.89 -3.66 -1.39
C VAL A 121 -7.50 -4.79 -0.55
N TYR A 122 -8.84 -4.88 -0.51
CA TYR A 122 -9.52 -5.93 0.23
C TYR A 122 -9.16 -7.33 -0.29
N PHE A 123 -9.22 -7.56 -1.61
CA PHE A 123 -8.96 -8.89 -2.18
C PHE A 123 -7.48 -9.28 -2.15
N THR A 124 -6.55 -8.33 -2.31
CA THR A 124 -5.12 -8.55 -2.11
C THR A 124 -4.83 -8.93 -0.65
N THR A 125 -5.36 -8.18 0.29
CA THR A 125 -5.24 -8.47 1.74
C THR A 125 -5.79 -9.85 2.08
N ARG A 126 -6.98 -10.19 1.57
CA ARG A 126 -7.59 -11.51 1.77
C ARG A 126 -6.72 -12.63 1.23
N ALA A 127 -6.12 -12.47 0.05
CA ALA A 127 -5.26 -13.49 -0.55
C ALA A 127 -3.99 -13.70 0.28
N VAL A 128 -3.32 -12.63 0.71
CA VAL A 128 -2.13 -12.70 1.56
C VAL A 128 -2.48 -13.32 2.92
N ALA A 129 -3.54 -12.86 3.57
CA ALA A 129 -3.97 -13.39 4.86
C ALA A 129 -4.28 -14.90 4.80
N ARG A 130 -4.96 -15.37 3.74
CA ARG A 130 -5.19 -16.81 3.53
C ARG A 130 -3.89 -17.60 3.42
N GLY A 131 -2.89 -17.07 2.69
CA GLY A 131 -1.58 -17.71 2.57
C GLY A 131 -0.85 -17.80 3.91
N LEU A 132 -0.90 -16.75 4.72
CA LEU A 132 -0.30 -16.71 6.05
C LEU A 132 -0.97 -17.69 7.01
N VAL A 133 -2.31 -17.69 7.07
CA VAL A 133 -3.09 -18.63 7.91
C VAL A 133 -2.81 -20.07 7.50
N ALA A 134 -2.82 -20.38 6.20
CA ALA A 134 -2.56 -21.75 5.71
C ALA A 134 -1.13 -22.23 6.03
N ALA A 135 -0.16 -21.30 6.06
CA ALA A 135 1.23 -21.60 6.40
C ALA A 135 1.53 -21.52 7.92
N ASN A 136 0.55 -21.14 8.73
CA ASN A 136 0.71 -20.87 10.17
C ASN A 136 1.84 -19.86 10.45
N LEU A 137 1.86 -18.75 9.69
CA LEU A 137 2.87 -17.71 9.78
C LEU A 137 2.25 -16.40 10.29
N GLU A 138 3.01 -15.71 11.11
CA GLU A 138 2.72 -14.31 11.49
C GLU A 138 2.94 -13.37 10.31
N GLY A 139 2.30 -12.20 10.35
CA GLY A 139 2.42 -11.21 9.29
C GLY A 139 2.15 -9.76 9.71
N SER A 140 2.44 -8.85 8.79
CA SER A 140 2.16 -7.43 8.94
C SER A 140 1.58 -6.87 7.64
N ILE A 141 0.36 -6.39 7.70
CA ILE A 141 -0.35 -5.79 6.57
C ILE A 141 -0.49 -4.30 6.85
N ILE A 142 -0.04 -3.47 5.90
CA ILE A 142 -0.07 -2.01 5.98
C ILE A 142 -0.87 -1.48 4.81
N ASN A 143 -1.97 -0.81 5.09
CA ASN A 143 -2.80 -0.15 4.09
C ASN A 143 -2.45 1.34 4.06
N ILE A 144 -1.97 1.86 2.91
CA ILE A 144 -1.73 3.29 2.75
C ILE A 144 -3.07 3.99 2.58
N SER A 145 -3.55 4.52 3.68
CA SER A 145 -4.76 5.32 3.78
C SER A 145 -4.45 6.80 3.46
N SER A 146 -5.00 7.70 4.20
CA SER A 146 -4.78 9.15 4.11
C SER A 146 -5.34 9.82 5.36
N GLN A 147 -4.91 11.04 5.68
CA GLN A 147 -5.67 11.89 6.60
C GLN A 147 -7.16 11.98 6.20
N MET A 148 -7.46 11.89 4.89
CA MET A 148 -8.83 11.87 4.36
C MET A 148 -9.62 10.60 4.69
N GLY A 149 -9.02 9.63 5.37
CA GLY A 149 -9.71 8.52 6.03
C GLY A 149 -10.31 8.87 7.39
N HIS A 150 -10.02 10.08 7.91
CA HIS A 150 -10.47 10.57 9.21
C HIS A 150 -11.18 11.93 9.12
N VAL A 151 -10.95 12.68 8.04
CA VAL A 151 -11.55 14.01 7.82
C VAL A 151 -12.11 14.12 6.40
N GLY A 152 -12.95 15.13 6.16
CA GLY A 152 -13.45 15.47 4.82
C GLY A 152 -12.58 16.51 4.12
N GLY A 153 -12.76 16.62 2.81
CA GLY A 153 -12.15 17.68 2.00
C GLY A 153 -13.00 18.03 0.78
N PRO A 154 -13.05 19.31 0.38
CA PRO A 154 -13.80 19.73 -0.80
C PRO A 154 -13.25 19.07 -2.06
N GLY A 155 -14.16 18.67 -2.97
CA GLY A 155 -13.79 17.97 -4.21
C GLY A 155 -13.19 16.57 -3.99
N ARG A 156 -13.36 15.95 -2.82
CA ARG A 156 -12.73 14.67 -2.44
C ARG A 156 -13.72 13.64 -1.92
N THR A 157 -15.01 13.78 -2.21
CA THR A 157 -16.09 12.98 -1.62
C THR A 157 -15.82 11.48 -1.74
N VAL A 158 -15.59 10.98 -2.97
CA VAL A 158 -15.38 9.55 -3.22
C VAL A 158 -14.02 9.08 -2.68
N TYR A 159 -12.99 9.92 -2.80
CA TYR A 159 -11.68 9.61 -2.22
C TYR A 159 -11.75 9.47 -0.69
N CYS A 160 -12.40 10.42 0.00
CA CYS A 160 -12.64 10.34 1.44
C CYS A 160 -13.42 9.06 1.80
N ALA A 161 -14.48 8.75 1.08
CA ALA A 161 -15.25 7.52 1.29
C ALA A 161 -14.39 6.28 1.14
N SER A 162 -13.52 6.21 0.10
CA SER A 162 -12.61 5.10 -0.11
C SER A 162 -11.60 4.94 1.03
N LYS A 163 -11.05 6.04 1.54
CA LYS A 163 -10.08 6.00 2.64
C LYS A 163 -10.72 5.69 4.00
N HIS A 164 -11.94 6.18 4.26
CA HIS A 164 -12.74 5.76 5.43
C HIS A 164 -13.08 4.26 5.38
N ALA A 165 -13.36 3.71 4.19
CA ALA A 165 -13.56 2.27 4.02
C ALA A 165 -12.30 1.47 4.41
N LEU A 166 -11.08 1.95 4.04
CA LEU A 166 -9.83 1.33 4.48
C LEU A 166 -9.67 1.33 6.00
N GLU A 167 -10.02 2.43 6.67
CA GLU A 167 -9.97 2.52 8.12
C GLU A 167 -10.93 1.52 8.79
N GLY A 168 -12.14 1.40 8.25
CA GLY A 168 -13.16 0.49 8.78
C GLY A 168 -12.73 -0.97 8.67
N PHE A 169 -12.39 -1.44 7.47
CA PHE A 169 -12.04 -2.84 7.31
C PHE A 169 -10.68 -3.20 7.94
N THR A 170 -9.73 -2.26 8.01
CA THR A 170 -8.46 -2.49 8.71
C THR A 170 -8.69 -2.83 10.18
N LYS A 171 -9.56 -2.08 10.85
CA LYS A 171 -9.93 -2.35 12.25
C LYS A 171 -10.59 -3.71 12.42
N ALA A 172 -11.52 -4.08 11.53
CA ALA A 172 -12.17 -5.39 11.55
C ALA A 172 -11.15 -6.53 11.34
N LEU A 173 -10.31 -6.42 10.31
CA LEU A 173 -9.29 -7.42 10.02
C LEU A 173 -8.23 -7.57 11.13
N ALA A 174 -7.87 -6.47 11.81
CA ALA A 174 -6.97 -6.52 12.95
C ALA A 174 -7.52 -7.38 14.09
N TRP A 175 -8.85 -7.33 14.32
CA TRP A 175 -9.53 -8.20 15.27
C TRP A 175 -9.56 -9.67 14.80
N GLU A 176 -9.99 -9.90 13.55
CA GLU A 176 -10.16 -11.25 13.00
C GLU A 176 -8.85 -12.03 12.89
N LEU A 177 -7.75 -11.35 12.56
CA LEU A 177 -6.46 -11.96 12.25
C LEU A 177 -5.45 -11.88 13.41
N GLY A 178 -5.73 -11.08 14.44
CA GLY A 178 -4.82 -10.79 15.54
C GLY A 178 -4.42 -12.00 16.35
N GLU A 179 -5.33 -12.93 16.63
CA GLU A 179 -5.05 -14.17 17.33
C GLU A 179 -4.06 -15.08 16.58
N GLY A 180 -4.05 -15.00 15.25
CA GLY A 180 -3.07 -15.69 14.38
C GLY A 180 -1.74 -14.95 14.23
N GLY A 181 -1.48 -13.87 14.98
CA GLY A 181 -0.24 -13.09 14.89
C GLY A 181 -0.14 -12.21 13.64
N ILE A 182 -1.23 -12.02 12.89
CA ILE A 182 -1.25 -11.15 11.71
C ILE A 182 -1.77 -9.77 12.12
N ARG A 183 -0.89 -8.79 12.08
CA ARG A 183 -1.22 -7.39 12.40
C ARG A 183 -1.69 -6.66 11.15
N VAL A 184 -2.74 -5.87 11.26
CA VAL A 184 -3.26 -5.04 10.14
C VAL A 184 -3.38 -3.60 10.61
N ASN A 185 -2.72 -2.67 9.90
CA ASN A 185 -2.65 -1.27 10.27
C ASN A 185 -2.85 -0.37 9.04
N THR A 186 -3.21 0.89 9.29
CA THR A 186 -3.18 1.95 8.29
C THR A 186 -2.00 2.89 8.53
N LEU A 187 -1.45 3.43 7.45
CA LEU A 187 -0.59 4.60 7.45
C LEU A 187 -1.34 5.72 6.74
N CYS A 188 -1.51 6.86 7.41
CA CYS A 188 -2.37 7.96 6.97
C CYS A 188 -1.57 9.22 6.63
N PRO A 189 -0.87 9.26 5.47
CA PRO A 189 -0.11 10.44 5.07
C PRO A 189 -1.02 11.65 4.87
N THR A 190 -0.45 12.83 5.06
CA THR A 190 -1.01 14.10 4.61
C THR A 190 -0.54 14.40 3.19
N PHE A 191 -0.05 15.60 2.91
CA PHE A 191 0.54 15.95 1.61
C PHE A 191 2.04 15.63 1.63
N ILE A 192 2.39 14.48 1.06
CA ILE A 192 3.79 14.10 0.83
C ILE A 192 4.13 14.49 -0.61
N GLU A 193 5.28 15.10 -0.81
CA GLU A 193 5.79 15.48 -2.13
C GLU A 193 6.07 14.20 -2.95
N THR A 194 5.26 13.99 -3.96
CA THR A 194 5.27 12.80 -4.84
C THR A 194 4.75 13.19 -6.22
N PRO A 195 4.98 12.41 -7.28
CA PRO A 195 4.40 12.68 -8.59
C PRO A 195 2.86 12.81 -8.62
N MET A 196 2.17 12.28 -7.61
CA MET A 196 0.71 12.44 -7.48
C MET A 196 0.32 13.81 -6.93
N THR A 197 1.10 14.38 -6.04
CA THR A 197 0.79 15.62 -5.32
C THR A 197 1.50 16.85 -5.90
N GLU A 198 2.58 16.64 -6.64
CA GLU A 198 3.39 17.69 -7.27
C GLU A 198 2.54 18.71 -8.05
N PRO A 199 1.59 18.32 -8.93
CA PRO A 199 0.76 19.31 -9.64
C PRO A 199 -0.14 20.15 -8.72
N MET A 200 -0.48 19.65 -7.53
CA MET A 200 -1.26 20.41 -6.54
C MET A 200 -0.38 21.35 -5.73
N LEU A 201 0.88 20.97 -5.49
CA LEU A 201 1.85 21.77 -4.74
C LEU A 201 2.49 22.89 -5.58
N GLU A 202 2.29 22.88 -6.91
CA GLU A 202 2.62 24.01 -7.82
C GLU A 202 1.65 25.20 -7.64
N ASP A 203 0.42 24.97 -7.13
CA ASP A 203 -0.51 26.05 -6.76
C ASP A 203 -0.09 26.62 -5.38
N GLU A 204 0.53 27.80 -5.41
CA GLU A 204 1.02 28.48 -4.19
C GLU A 204 -0.10 28.71 -3.16
N THR A 205 -1.34 29.03 -3.59
CA THR A 205 -2.47 29.22 -2.67
C THR A 205 -2.84 27.91 -1.96
N PHE A 206 -2.79 26.80 -2.68
CA PHE A 206 -3.01 25.47 -2.11
C PHE A 206 -1.87 25.09 -1.17
N LYS A 207 -0.63 25.30 -1.59
CA LYS A 207 0.58 25.00 -0.82
C LYS A 207 0.62 25.76 0.51
N GLU A 208 0.37 27.06 0.50
CA GLU A 208 0.28 27.86 1.74
C GLU A 208 -0.76 27.31 2.71
N ARG A 209 -1.92 26.87 2.19
CA ARG A 209 -3.01 26.32 3.03
C ARG A 209 -2.69 24.94 3.64
N VAL A 210 -1.84 24.15 3.01
CA VAL A 210 -1.52 22.78 3.52
C VAL A 210 -0.24 22.73 4.33
N VAL A 211 0.60 23.78 4.29
CA VAL A 211 1.85 23.90 5.06
C VAL A 211 1.67 24.76 6.31
N SER A 212 0.62 25.62 6.34
CA SER A 212 0.29 26.43 7.51
C SER A 212 -0.48 25.63 8.56
#